data_a683609699156d2558e4d9c44862e1a9
#
_entry.id   a683609699156d2558e4d9c44862e1a9
#
_cell.length_a   1.000
_cell.length_b   1.000
_cell.length_c   1.000
_cell.angle_alpha   90.00
_cell.angle_beta   90.00
_cell.angle_gamma   90.00
#
_symmetry.space_group_name_H-M   'P 1'
#
loop_
_entity.id
_entity.type
_entity.pdbx_description
1 polymer ?
#
loop_
_entity_poly.entity_id
_entity_poly.type
_entity_poly.pdbx_seq_one_letter_code
_entity_poly.pdbx_strand_id
1 'polypeptide(L)'
;MSVNKFKNNKEFPNFLKNLAKDLTRFYNKKLNKPFKIDNKLKGKGYDPVTTAARAFEKFIRSKINKKFPNHEIIGEEFGYKKSKSDFSWIIDPIDGTRSFVIGNPTWSNLISLNYKGNPIFGLANFPKLNKFYYNSSISNAYVVENGKKRILNVNKNANLRNVKVAGAFHGWLSLNKQKKINKFLKLMQFPCADALSYAHLCEGKIDVVVQCQNKVWDIHPLIPIIKASKGISSTWDNKNAKLGGSVLISANKKIHKKFLTLLKPAL
;
A
#
# COMPACT_ATOMS: atom_id res chain seq x y z
N MET A 1 1.85 -3.47 -24.43
CA MET A 1 3.30 -3.76 -24.28
C MET A 1 3.52 -4.42 -22.93
N SER A 2 4.20 -5.56 -22.95
CA SER A 2 4.29 -6.48 -21.80
C SER A 2 5.17 -5.93 -20.67
N VAL A 3 4.69 -6.03 -19.43
CA VAL A 3 5.44 -5.78 -18.17
C VAL A 3 6.71 -6.65 -18.09
N ASN A 4 6.80 -7.70 -18.91
CA ASN A 4 7.97 -8.58 -19.05
C ASN A 4 9.27 -7.83 -19.42
N LYS A 5 9.20 -6.64 -20.03
CA LYS A 5 10.33 -5.74 -20.29
C LYS A 5 11.17 -5.44 -19.04
N PHE A 6 10.54 -5.46 -17.86
CA PHE A 6 11.20 -5.12 -16.59
C PHE A 6 11.63 -6.32 -15.76
N LYS A 7 11.51 -7.55 -16.29
CA LYS A 7 11.81 -8.80 -15.57
C LYS A 7 13.23 -8.83 -15.00
N ASN A 8 14.20 -8.31 -15.73
CA ASN A 8 15.62 -8.31 -15.36
C ASN A 8 16.13 -6.92 -14.93
N ASN A 9 15.24 -5.94 -14.77
CA ASN A 9 15.66 -4.61 -14.32
C ASN A 9 16.07 -4.65 -12.85
N LYS A 10 17.32 -4.27 -12.57
CA LYS A 10 17.86 -4.18 -11.19
C LYS A 10 17.92 -2.76 -10.68
N GLU A 11 17.85 -1.75 -11.55
CA GLU A 11 18.01 -0.36 -11.19
C GLU A 11 16.90 0.14 -10.27
N PHE A 12 15.64 -0.03 -10.69
CA PHE A 12 14.49 0.46 -9.91
C PHE A 12 14.32 -0.26 -8.57
N PRO A 13 14.40 -1.62 -8.47
CA PRO A 13 14.38 -2.30 -7.19
C PRO A 13 15.52 -1.90 -6.26
N ASN A 14 16.73 -1.69 -6.77
CA ASN A 14 17.85 -1.22 -5.96
C ASN A 14 17.65 0.21 -5.47
N PHE A 15 17.10 1.08 -6.31
CA PHE A 15 16.73 2.44 -5.89
C PHE A 15 15.71 2.40 -4.75
N LEU A 16 14.61 1.64 -4.88
CA LEU A 16 13.58 1.51 -3.85
C LEU A 16 14.14 0.94 -2.54
N LYS A 17 14.99 -0.09 -2.61
CA LYS A 17 15.65 -0.67 -1.43
C LYS A 17 16.54 0.35 -0.70
N ASN A 18 17.29 1.17 -1.43
CA ASN A 18 18.14 2.21 -0.85
C ASN A 18 17.29 3.35 -0.29
N LEU A 19 16.22 3.73 -1.00
CA LEU A 19 15.27 4.74 -0.54
C LEU A 19 14.61 4.34 0.79
N ALA A 20 14.21 3.07 0.96
CA ALA A 20 13.66 2.56 2.23
C ALA A 20 14.61 2.80 3.41
N LYS A 21 15.90 2.45 3.23
CA LYS A 21 16.94 2.69 4.25
C LYS A 21 17.12 4.17 4.55
N ASP A 22 17.14 5.00 3.51
CA ASP A 22 17.27 6.45 3.64
C ASP A 22 16.07 7.06 4.36
N LEU A 23 14.83 6.60 4.08
CA LEU A 23 13.60 7.05 4.74
C LEU A 23 13.60 6.69 6.22
N THR A 24 13.97 5.45 6.58
CA THR A 24 14.08 5.03 7.98
C THR A 24 15.14 5.86 8.72
N ARG A 25 16.28 6.11 8.09
CA ARG A 25 17.34 6.97 8.66
C ARG A 25 16.86 8.43 8.79
N PHE A 26 16.17 8.95 7.79
CA PHE A 26 15.61 10.31 7.81
C PHE A 26 14.58 10.48 8.93
N TYR A 27 13.67 9.51 9.12
CA TYR A 27 12.74 9.48 10.23
C TYR A 27 13.47 9.56 11.57
N ASN A 28 14.38 8.61 11.83
CA ASN A 28 15.07 8.50 13.11
C ASN A 28 15.90 9.76 13.45
N LYS A 29 16.53 10.39 12.46
CA LYS A 29 17.39 11.57 12.67
C LYS A 29 16.63 12.89 12.70
N LYS A 30 15.54 13.03 11.96
CA LYS A 30 14.89 14.34 11.68
C LYS A 30 13.44 14.43 12.11
N LEU A 31 12.68 13.34 12.04
CA LEU A 31 11.23 13.36 12.20
C LEU A 31 10.70 12.60 13.42
N ASN A 32 11.55 11.86 14.13
CA ASN A 32 11.19 11.23 15.41
C ASN A 32 11.23 12.28 16.55
N LYS A 33 10.36 13.28 16.44
CA LYS A 33 10.22 14.43 17.36
C LYS A 33 8.81 15.01 17.23
N PRO A 34 8.37 15.91 18.14
CA PRO A 34 7.07 16.56 18.02
C PRO A 34 6.86 17.19 16.63
N PHE A 35 5.65 17.06 16.12
CA PHE A 35 5.23 17.56 14.80
C PHE A 35 3.88 18.32 14.93
N LYS A 36 3.63 19.23 13.98
CA LYS A 36 2.35 19.91 13.88
C LYS A 36 1.38 19.08 13.06
N ILE A 37 0.11 19.13 13.45
CA ILE A 37 -1.01 18.47 12.78
C ILE A 37 -1.94 19.57 12.28
N ASP A 38 -2.24 19.52 10.98
CA ASP A 38 -3.27 20.35 10.35
C ASP A 38 -4.42 19.44 9.88
N ASN A 39 -5.63 19.99 9.73
CA ASN A 39 -6.73 19.26 9.11
C ASN A 39 -6.87 19.71 7.65
N LYS A 40 -6.83 18.79 6.70
CA LYS A 40 -7.03 19.07 5.25
C LYS A 40 -8.48 19.50 4.95
N LEU A 41 -9.45 19.08 5.78
CA LEU A 41 -10.86 19.38 5.58
C LEU A 41 -11.22 20.75 6.19
N LYS A 42 -11.84 21.59 5.36
CA LYS A 42 -12.49 22.84 5.79
C LYS A 42 -13.95 22.52 6.10
N GLY A 43 -14.30 22.20 7.36
CA GLY A 43 -15.67 21.87 7.75
C GLY A 43 -15.77 20.62 8.62
N LYS A 44 -16.88 19.87 8.48
CA LYS A 44 -17.06 18.62 9.24
C LYS A 44 -16.14 17.50 8.73
N GLY A 45 -15.50 16.80 9.65
CA GLY A 45 -14.60 15.68 9.36
C GLY A 45 -13.16 15.94 9.80
N TYR A 46 -12.35 14.88 9.78
CA TYR A 46 -10.96 14.91 10.20
C TYR A 46 -10.08 14.14 9.21
N ASP A 47 -9.26 14.88 8.45
CA ASP A 47 -8.25 14.37 7.53
C ASP A 47 -6.90 15.00 7.89
N PRO A 48 -6.16 14.39 8.83
CA PRO A 48 -4.93 14.98 9.35
C PRO A 48 -3.81 14.95 8.32
N VAL A 49 -3.10 16.08 8.22
CA VAL A 49 -1.80 16.18 7.55
C VAL A 49 -0.76 16.64 8.56
N THR A 50 0.43 16.15 8.45
CA THR A 50 1.51 16.49 9.36
C THR A 50 2.65 17.20 8.65
N THR A 51 3.40 18.04 9.40
CA THR A 51 4.65 18.60 8.88
C THR A 51 5.65 17.49 8.51
N ALA A 52 5.53 16.32 9.16
CA ALA A 52 6.34 15.14 8.85
C ALA A 52 6.00 14.56 7.47
N ALA A 53 4.71 14.46 7.10
CA ALA A 53 4.29 13.97 5.78
C ALA A 53 4.88 14.84 4.66
N ARG A 54 4.74 16.14 4.78
CA ARG A 54 5.32 17.10 3.82
C ARG A 54 6.86 16.99 3.74
N ALA A 55 7.53 16.79 4.89
CA ALA A 55 8.98 16.62 4.93
C ALA A 55 9.42 15.30 4.24
N PHE A 56 8.70 14.21 4.47
CA PHE A 56 8.95 12.93 3.78
C PHE A 56 8.75 13.07 2.27
N GLU A 57 7.65 13.67 1.81
CA GLU A 57 7.41 13.79 0.37
C GLU A 57 8.46 14.66 -0.31
N LYS A 58 8.89 15.78 0.29
CA LYS A 58 10.01 16.60 -0.20
C LYS A 58 11.29 15.77 -0.32
N PHE A 59 11.59 14.97 0.69
CA PHE A 59 12.78 14.11 0.69
C PHE A 59 12.70 13.05 -0.43
N ILE A 60 11.56 12.35 -0.58
CA ILE A 60 11.36 11.34 -1.63
C ILE A 60 11.48 11.98 -3.01
N ARG A 61 10.81 13.11 -3.26
CA ARG A 61 10.89 13.86 -4.52
C ARG A 61 12.33 14.28 -4.85
N SER A 62 13.09 14.74 -3.87
CA SER A 62 14.52 15.09 -4.06
C SER A 62 15.33 13.88 -4.54
N LYS A 63 15.14 12.70 -3.92
CA LYS A 63 15.84 11.47 -4.31
C LYS A 63 15.47 11.00 -5.72
N ILE A 64 14.17 11.06 -6.06
CA ILE A 64 13.67 10.70 -7.38
C ILE A 64 14.20 11.68 -8.43
N ASN A 65 14.07 12.98 -8.22
CA ASN A 65 14.53 14.00 -9.17
C ASN A 65 16.04 13.94 -9.43
N LYS A 66 16.84 13.62 -8.40
CA LYS A 66 18.28 13.46 -8.56
C LYS A 66 18.63 12.30 -9.49
N LYS A 67 17.89 11.19 -9.43
CA LYS A 67 18.22 9.97 -10.19
C LYS A 67 17.41 9.84 -11.48
N PHE A 68 16.16 10.30 -11.48
CA PHE A 68 15.21 10.17 -12.58
C PHE A 68 14.55 11.53 -12.87
N PRO A 69 15.31 12.56 -13.31
CA PRO A 69 14.83 13.94 -13.45
C PRO A 69 13.64 14.09 -14.40
N ASN A 70 13.56 13.20 -15.40
CA ASN A 70 12.55 13.23 -16.45
C ASN A 70 11.29 12.41 -16.11
N HIS A 71 11.23 11.71 -14.95
CA HIS A 71 10.04 10.97 -14.57
C HIS A 71 8.97 11.89 -13.98
N GLU A 72 7.71 11.52 -14.20
CA GLU A 72 6.58 12.16 -13.52
C GLU A 72 6.56 11.79 -12.05
N ILE A 73 5.97 12.67 -11.22
CA ILE A 73 5.75 12.39 -9.79
C ILE A 73 4.34 12.84 -9.42
N ILE A 74 3.58 11.94 -8.81
CA ILE A 74 2.27 12.19 -8.23
C ILE A 74 2.39 11.90 -6.74
N GLY A 75 2.17 12.90 -5.89
CA GLY A 75 2.25 12.73 -4.45
C GLY A 75 1.01 13.28 -3.78
N GLU A 76 0.70 12.74 -2.62
CA GLU A 76 -0.47 13.13 -1.82
C GLU A 76 -0.41 14.59 -1.36
N GLU A 77 0.78 15.08 -0.96
CA GLU A 77 0.93 16.38 -0.30
C GLU A 77 1.28 17.52 -1.28
N PHE A 78 2.03 17.25 -2.34
CA PHE A 78 2.50 18.25 -3.30
C PHE A 78 1.97 18.02 -4.73
N GLY A 79 1.01 17.12 -4.90
CA GLY A 79 0.33 16.92 -6.18
C GLY A 79 1.26 16.43 -7.29
N TYR A 80 1.06 16.96 -8.49
CA TYR A 80 1.58 16.41 -9.73
C TYR A 80 2.72 17.22 -10.33
N LYS A 81 3.86 16.57 -10.56
CA LYS A 81 4.95 17.04 -11.42
C LYS A 81 4.84 16.38 -12.79
N LYS A 82 4.35 17.10 -13.79
CA LYS A 82 4.22 16.63 -15.19
C LYS A 82 5.58 16.41 -15.86
N SER A 83 5.62 15.44 -16.77
CA SER A 83 6.73 15.18 -17.67
C SER A 83 6.20 14.48 -18.93
N LYS A 84 7.03 14.33 -19.97
CA LYS A 84 6.72 13.52 -21.17
C LYS A 84 7.15 12.06 -21.03
N SER A 85 7.41 11.59 -19.82
CA SER A 85 7.88 10.24 -19.54
C SER A 85 6.74 9.23 -19.51
N ASP A 86 6.98 8.03 -20.01
CA ASP A 86 6.11 6.87 -19.76
C ASP A 86 6.15 6.39 -18.30
N PHE A 87 7.11 6.87 -17.49
CA PHE A 87 7.29 6.52 -16.09
C PHE A 87 6.72 7.59 -15.18
N SER A 88 5.95 7.15 -14.18
CA SER A 88 5.45 8.00 -13.10
C SER A 88 5.70 7.36 -11.72
N TRP A 89 6.14 8.16 -10.77
CA TRP A 89 6.24 7.79 -9.36
C TRP A 89 4.96 8.22 -8.65
N ILE A 90 4.38 7.31 -7.87
CA ILE A 90 3.24 7.63 -7.01
C ILE A 90 3.70 7.50 -5.56
N ILE A 91 3.40 8.50 -4.73
CA ILE A 91 3.94 8.64 -3.39
C ILE A 91 2.80 8.90 -2.40
N ASP A 92 2.70 8.05 -1.38
CA ASP A 92 2.10 8.38 -0.11
C ASP A 92 3.21 8.52 0.93
N PRO A 93 3.46 9.73 1.43
CA PRO A 93 4.54 9.95 2.39
C PRO A 93 4.27 9.34 3.76
N ILE A 94 3.01 9.27 4.20
CA ILE A 94 2.58 8.64 5.47
C ILE A 94 1.21 7.99 5.30
N ASP A 95 1.18 6.77 4.76
CA ASP A 95 -0.01 5.93 4.84
C ASP A 95 -0.33 5.58 6.30
N GLY A 96 -1.60 5.63 6.66
CA GLY A 96 -2.00 5.48 8.05
C GLY A 96 -1.70 6.74 8.89
N THR A 97 -1.99 7.94 8.37
CA THR A 97 -1.74 9.21 9.08
C THR A 97 -2.38 9.26 10.47
N ARG A 98 -3.55 8.63 10.66
CA ARG A 98 -4.19 8.52 11.99
C ARG A 98 -3.35 7.67 12.95
N SER A 99 -2.79 6.56 12.48
CA SER A 99 -1.83 5.73 13.23
C SER A 99 -0.58 6.53 13.59
N PHE A 100 -0.05 7.30 12.64
CA PHE A 100 1.11 8.17 12.88
C PHE A 100 0.84 9.21 13.98
N VAL A 101 -0.30 9.88 13.92
CA VAL A 101 -0.70 10.95 14.87
C VAL A 101 -0.81 10.45 16.31
N ILE A 102 -1.32 9.23 16.51
CA ILE A 102 -1.45 8.63 17.87
C ILE A 102 -0.20 7.85 18.30
N GLY A 103 0.88 7.86 17.50
CA GLY A 103 2.14 7.18 17.84
C GLY A 103 2.14 5.67 17.56
N ASN A 104 1.10 5.12 16.94
CA ASN A 104 1.06 3.70 16.54
C ASN A 104 2.14 3.42 15.47
N PRO A 105 2.94 2.34 15.59
CA PRO A 105 4.06 2.07 14.69
C PRO A 105 3.68 1.53 13.31
N THR A 106 2.38 1.36 13.00
CA THR A 106 1.89 0.67 11.80
C THR A 106 1.84 1.53 10.54
N TRP A 107 2.08 2.84 10.64
CA TRP A 107 2.13 3.74 9.49
C TRP A 107 3.31 3.43 8.56
N SER A 108 3.21 3.81 7.28
CA SER A 108 4.23 3.50 6.27
C SER A 108 4.48 4.65 5.29
N ASN A 109 5.65 4.59 4.61
CA ASN A 109 5.86 5.35 3.38
C ASN A 109 5.56 4.40 2.21
N LEU A 110 4.68 4.79 1.30
CA LEU A 110 4.33 4.01 0.13
C LEU A 110 4.84 4.68 -1.15
N ILE A 111 5.59 3.94 -1.96
CA ILE A 111 6.15 4.46 -3.21
C ILE A 111 5.95 3.44 -4.33
N SER A 112 5.36 3.88 -5.44
CA SER A 112 5.21 3.07 -6.65
C SER A 112 5.95 3.69 -7.82
N LEU A 113 6.61 2.86 -8.62
CA LEU A 113 6.98 3.19 -9.99
C LEU A 113 5.96 2.57 -10.93
N ASN A 114 5.35 3.40 -11.74
CA ASN A 114 4.41 3.01 -12.78
C ASN A 114 5.05 3.16 -14.16
N TYR A 115 4.66 2.31 -15.09
CA TYR A 115 4.95 2.42 -16.52
C TYR A 115 3.63 2.46 -17.29
N LYS A 116 3.40 3.56 -18.04
CA LYS A 116 2.14 3.79 -18.78
C LYS A 116 0.91 3.56 -17.88
N GLY A 117 0.92 4.16 -16.69
CA GLY A 117 -0.16 4.09 -15.71
C GLY A 117 -0.35 2.72 -15.02
N ASN A 118 0.57 1.76 -15.21
CA ASN A 118 0.50 0.47 -14.55
C ASN A 118 1.63 0.32 -13.52
N PRO A 119 1.32 -0.01 -12.26
CA PRO A 119 2.32 -0.20 -11.22
C PRO A 119 3.20 -1.43 -11.56
N ILE A 120 4.52 -1.22 -11.57
CA ILE A 120 5.52 -2.24 -11.92
C ILE A 120 6.47 -2.57 -10.77
N PHE A 121 6.85 -1.57 -9.98
CA PHE A 121 7.63 -1.73 -8.77
C PHE A 121 6.99 -0.96 -7.61
N GLY A 122 7.04 -1.54 -6.42
CA GLY A 122 6.48 -0.95 -5.20
C GLY A 122 7.39 -1.10 -4.00
N LEU A 123 7.22 -0.17 -3.08
CA LEU A 123 7.85 -0.13 -1.77
C LEU A 123 6.80 0.23 -0.72
N ALA A 124 6.73 -0.56 0.35
CA ALA A 124 6.06 -0.22 1.59
C ALA A 124 7.10 -0.24 2.71
N ASN A 125 7.46 0.93 3.23
CA ASN A 125 8.47 1.10 4.27
C ASN A 125 7.82 1.46 5.60
N PHE A 126 8.15 0.74 6.66
CA PHE A 126 7.66 0.93 8.04
C PHE A 126 8.82 1.37 8.94
N PRO A 127 9.14 2.65 9.01
CA PRO A 127 10.32 3.16 9.73
C PRO A 127 10.37 2.79 11.21
N LYS A 128 9.23 2.85 11.91
CA LYS A 128 9.10 2.49 13.33
C LYS A 128 9.38 1.01 13.59
N LEU A 129 9.10 0.14 12.61
CA LEU A 129 9.30 -1.30 12.71
C LEU A 129 10.66 -1.75 12.17
N ASN A 130 11.48 -0.81 11.63
CA ASN A 130 12.72 -1.11 10.91
C ASN A 130 12.54 -2.23 9.88
N LYS A 131 11.46 -2.10 9.09
CA LYS A 131 10.96 -3.14 8.18
C LYS A 131 10.46 -2.52 6.89
N PHE A 132 10.76 -3.15 5.74
CA PHE A 132 10.22 -2.73 4.47
C PHE A 132 9.95 -3.90 3.53
N TYR A 133 8.99 -3.71 2.63
CA TYR A 133 8.56 -4.67 1.62
C TYR A 133 8.74 -4.05 0.24
N TYR A 134 9.22 -4.85 -0.71
CA TYR A 134 9.38 -4.42 -2.09
C TYR A 134 9.36 -5.62 -3.03
N ASN A 135 8.98 -5.42 -4.30
CA ASN A 135 9.23 -6.41 -5.32
C ASN A 135 10.55 -6.12 -6.05
N SER A 136 11.36 -7.17 -6.24
CA SER A 136 12.62 -7.08 -6.99
C SER A 136 12.44 -7.39 -8.48
N SER A 137 11.31 -7.99 -8.82
CA SER A 137 10.87 -8.32 -10.18
C SER A 137 9.36 -8.47 -10.20
N ILE A 138 8.80 -8.77 -11.37
CA ILE A 138 7.37 -9.06 -11.53
C ILE A 138 6.91 -10.35 -10.79
N SER A 139 7.84 -11.21 -10.38
CA SER A 139 7.57 -12.52 -9.80
C SER A 139 8.13 -12.74 -8.40
N ASN A 140 8.98 -11.84 -7.91
CA ASN A 140 9.63 -11.97 -6.62
C ASN A 140 9.47 -10.71 -5.79
N ALA A 141 8.94 -10.87 -4.58
CA ALA A 141 8.88 -9.82 -3.58
C ALA A 141 9.56 -10.26 -2.28
N TYR A 142 9.99 -9.30 -1.50
CA TYR A 142 10.78 -9.53 -0.31
C TYR A 142 10.34 -8.60 0.82
N VAL A 143 10.47 -9.11 2.04
CA VAL A 143 10.56 -8.30 3.26
C VAL A 143 12.01 -8.22 3.70
N VAL A 144 12.42 -7.04 4.14
CA VAL A 144 13.67 -6.82 4.87
C VAL A 144 13.30 -6.29 6.24
N GLU A 145 13.68 -7.02 7.28
CA GLU A 145 13.38 -6.72 8.68
C GLU A 145 14.67 -6.83 9.48
N ASN A 146 15.07 -5.74 10.15
CA ASN A 146 16.34 -5.68 10.89
C ASN A 146 17.55 -6.15 10.05
N GLY A 147 17.59 -5.77 8.78
CA GLY A 147 18.63 -6.15 7.83
C GLY A 147 18.51 -7.56 7.23
N LYS A 148 17.69 -8.44 7.79
CA LYS A 148 17.46 -9.81 7.28
C LYS A 148 16.41 -9.79 6.15
N LYS A 149 16.76 -10.40 5.03
CA LYS A 149 15.89 -10.47 3.82
C LYS A 149 15.21 -11.83 3.74
N ARG A 150 13.88 -11.84 3.53
CA ARG A 150 13.09 -13.06 3.30
C ARG A 150 12.19 -12.88 2.07
N ILE A 151 11.99 -13.93 1.30
CA ILE A 151 11.05 -13.96 0.18
C ILE A 151 9.62 -13.95 0.71
N LEU A 152 8.72 -13.27 -0.01
CA LEU A 152 7.30 -13.19 0.30
C LEU A 152 6.51 -14.22 -0.49
N ASN A 153 5.62 -14.93 0.19
CA ASN A 153 4.62 -15.80 -0.41
C ASN A 153 3.35 -15.75 0.43
N VAL A 154 2.22 -15.56 -0.24
CA VAL A 154 0.91 -15.67 0.40
C VAL A 154 0.66 -17.09 0.90
N ASN A 155 -0.28 -17.26 1.83
CA ASN A 155 -0.74 -18.58 2.29
C ASN A 155 -1.53 -19.28 1.17
N LYS A 156 -0.87 -20.14 0.40
CA LYS A 156 -1.50 -20.90 -0.70
C LYS A 156 -2.57 -21.88 -0.20
N ASN A 157 -2.43 -22.36 1.03
CA ASN A 157 -3.33 -23.34 1.65
C ASN A 157 -4.50 -22.68 2.40
N ALA A 158 -4.64 -21.35 2.29
CA ALA A 158 -5.77 -20.62 2.86
C ALA A 158 -7.11 -21.22 2.37
N ASN A 159 -8.02 -21.48 3.30
CA ASN A 159 -9.34 -22.03 3.03
C ASN A 159 -10.42 -21.36 3.90
N LEU A 160 -11.68 -21.58 3.56
CA LEU A 160 -12.81 -20.88 4.21
C LEU A 160 -13.07 -21.29 5.67
N ARG A 161 -12.53 -22.43 6.12
CA ARG A 161 -12.77 -22.91 7.49
C ARG A 161 -11.99 -22.11 8.53
N ASN A 162 -10.78 -21.68 8.14
CA ASN A 162 -9.84 -20.97 9.01
C ASN A 162 -9.28 -19.69 8.39
N VAL A 163 -10.04 -19.06 7.48
CA VAL A 163 -9.63 -17.85 6.78
C VAL A 163 -9.40 -16.69 7.76
N LYS A 164 -8.23 -16.08 7.67
CA LYS A 164 -7.86 -14.89 8.44
C LYS A 164 -8.17 -13.65 7.64
N VAL A 165 -9.18 -12.88 8.09
CA VAL A 165 -9.73 -11.72 7.40
C VAL A 165 -9.45 -10.46 8.21
N ALA A 166 -8.78 -9.51 7.60
CA ALA A 166 -8.67 -8.14 8.10
C ALA A 166 -9.45 -7.19 7.20
N GLY A 167 -10.06 -6.17 7.78
CA GLY A 167 -10.79 -5.18 7.01
C GLY A 167 -10.96 -3.87 7.74
N ALA A 168 -11.07 -2.79 6.97
CA ALA A 168 -11.38 -1.47 7.49
C ALA A 168 -12.23 -0.70 6.48
N PHE A 169 -13.26 -0.04 7.00
CA PHE A 169 -14.16 0.78 6.20
C PHE A 169 -14.02 2.27 6.50
N HIS A 170 -13.23 2.63 7.52
CA HIS A 170 -12.94 4.01 7.93
C HIS A 170 -14.17 4.95 7.98
N GLY A 171 -15.35 4.40 8.31
CA GLY A 171 -16.62 5.14 8.30
C GLY A 171 -17.23 5.37 6.91
N TRP A 172 -16.59 4.93 5.83
CA TRP A 172 -17.02 5.16 4.45
C TRP A 172 -18.12 4.22 3.96
N LEU A 173 -18.31 3.08 4.61
CA LEU A 173 -19.38 2.16 4.28
C LEU A 173 -20.57 2.41 5.19
N SER A 174 -21.71 2.85 4.63
CA SER A 174 -22.93 3.12 5.40
C SER A 174 -23.42 1.88 6.15
N LEU A 175 -24.11 2.07 7.28
CA LEU A 175 -24.69 0.98 8.06
C LEU A 175 -25.60 0.09 7.23
N ASN A 176 -26.38 0.65 6.32
CA ASN A 176 -27.25 -0.12 5.43
C ASN A 176 -26.45 -1.05 4.50
N LYS A 177 -25.33 -0.59 3.95
CA LYS A 177 -24.43 -1.45 3.16
C LYS A 177 -23.75 -2.50 4.03
N GLN A 178 -23.32 -2.15 5.24
CA GLN A 178 -22.74 -3.11 6.18
C GLN A 178 -23.72 -4.23 6.55
N LYS A 179 -24.98 -3.91 6.81
CA LYS A 179 -26.04 -4.91 7.06
C LYS A 179 -26.18 -5.92 5.92
N LYS A 180 -26.08 -5.45 4.66
CA LYS A 180 -26.14 -6.32 3.45
C LYS A 180 -24.99 -7.32 3.36
N ILE A 181 -23.83 -7.04 3.95
CA ILE A 181 -22.63 -7.90 3.96
C ILE A 181 -22.36 -8.53 5.33
N ASN A 182 -23.38 -8.72 6.15
CA ASN A 182 -23.23 -9.28 7.50
C ASN A 182 -22.48 -10.62 7.52
N LYS A 183 -22.69 -11.48 6.52
CA LYS A 183 -21.95 -12.77 6.39
C LYS A 183 -20.44 -12.55 6.25
N PHE A 184 -20.02 -11.48 5.57
CA PHE A 184 -18.62 -11.10 5.48
C PHE A 184 -18.12 -10.52 6.81
N LEU A 185 -18.89 -9.60 7.44
CA LEU A 185 -18.48 -8.95 8.69
C LEU A 185 -18.17 -9.96 9.79
N LYS A 186 -18.93 -11.07 9.88
CA LYS A 186 -18.67 -12.14 10.84
C LYS A 186 -17.33 -12.85 10.64
N LEU A 187 -16.72 -12.74 9.46
CA LEU A 187 -15.40 -13.32 9.16
C LEU A 187 -14.25 -12.35 9.47
N MET A 188 -14.54 -11.06 9.68
CA MET A 188 -13.57 -10.02 9.88
C MET A 188 -13.12 -9.96 11.35
N GLN A 189 -12.14 -10.79 11.71
CA GLN A 189 -11.71 -10.99 13.10
C GLN A 189 -10.31 -10.47 13.40
N PHE A 190 -9.54 -10.09 12.37
CA PHE A 190 -8.18 -9.60 12.54
C PHE A 190 -8.12 -8.08 12.44
N PRO A 191 -7.27 -7.41 13.23
CA PRO A 191 -7.10 -5.97 13.13
C PRO A 191 -6.60 -5.57 11.75
N CYS A 192 -7.14 -4.48 11.22
CA CYS A 192 -6.64 -3.85 10.01
C CYS A 192 -5.73 -2.69 10.39
N ALA A 193 -4.53 -2.69 9.84
CA ALA A 193 -3.49 -1.69 10.08
C ALA A 193 -2.97 -1.17 8.74
N ASP A 194 -3.83 -0.48 8.01
CA ASP A 194 -3.54 0.17 6.73
C ASP A 194 -2.67 -0.73 5.82
N ALA A 195 -1.60 -0.21 5.21
CA ALA A 195 -0.70 -0.97 4.34
C ALA A 195 -0.06 -2.20 5.01
N LEU A 196 0.11 -2.21 6.34
CA LEU A 196 0.70 -3.36 7.04
C LEU A 196 -0.17 -4.62 6.91
N SER A 197 -1.50 -4.48 6.80
CA SER A 197 -2.39 -5.63 6.58
C SER A 197 -2.13 -6.29 5.23
N TYR A 198 -1.93 -5.52 4.17
CA TYR A 198 -1.55 -6.04 2.85
C TYR A 198 -0.16 -6.71 2.89
N ALA A 199 0.78 -6.12 3.63
CA ALA A 199 2.10 -6.68 3.82
C ALA A 199 2.05 -8.03 4.57
N HIS A 200 1.22 -8.14 5.60
CA HIS A 200 0.97 -9.39 6.32
C HIS A 200 0.33 -10.47 5.44
N LEU A 201 -0.54 -10.08 4.50
CA LEU A 201 -1.06 -11.03 3.51
C LEU A 201 0.07 -11.54 2.60
N CYS A 202 0.98 -10.67 2.16
CA CYS A 202 2.14 -11.07 1.38
C CYS A 202 3.12 -11.98 2.14
N GLU A 203 3.14 -11.91 3.49
CA GLU A 203 3.89 -12.83 4.37
C GLU A 203 3.13 -14.15 4.65
N GLY A 204 1.88 -14.32 4.17
CA GLY A 204 1.04 -15.48 4.47
C GLY A 204 0.43 -15.49 5.88
N LYS A 205 0.48 -14.37 6.60
CA LYS A 205 -0.06 -14.22 7.96
C LYS A 205 -1.56 -13.92 7.98
N ILE A 206 -2.06 -13.21 6.97
CA ILE A 206 -3.46 -12.90 6.70
C ILE A 206 -3.83 -13.48 5.34
N ASP A 207 -5.07 -13.90 5.15
CA ASP A 207 -5.52 -14.54 3.93
C ASP A 207 -6.37 -13.63 3.05
N VAL A 208 -7.05 -12.64 3.66
CA VAL A 208 -7.92 -11.67 2.98
C VAL A 208 -7.79 -10.30 3.63
N VAL A 209 -7.65 -9.27 2.81
CA VAL A 209 -7.74 -7.87 3.24
C VAL A 209 -8.81 -7.17 2.42
N VAL A 210 -9.70 -6.45 3.11
CA VAL A 210 -10.79 -5.68 2.52
C VAL A 210 -10.76 -4.25 3.05
N GLN A 211 -10.61 -3.29 2.16
CA GLN A 211 -10.63 -1.87 2.53
C GLN A 211 -11.47 -1.06 1.55
N CYS A 212 -11.98 0.09 2.03
CA CYS A 212 -12.73 1.07 1.25
C CYS A 212 -11.91 2.35 1.06
N GLN A 213 -12.26 3.12 0.00
CA GLN A 213 -11.75 4.48 -0.24
C GLN A 213 -10.23 4.60 -0.42
N ASN A 214 -9.58 3.54 -0.91
CA ASN A 214 -8.17 3.63 -1.26
C ASN A 214 -7.97 4.66 -2.39
N LYS A 215 -7.06 5.58 -2.19
CA LYS A 215 -6.54 6.45 -3.24
C LYS A 215 -5.50 5.68 -4.09
N VAL A 216 -5.09 6.27 -5.18
CA VAL A 216 -4.06 5.63 -6.04
C VAL A 216 -2.72 5.45 -5.31
N TRP A 217 -2.38 6.37 -4.42
CA TRP A 217 -1.15 6.30 -3.64
C TRP A 217 -1.19 5.26 -2.52
N ASP A 218 -2.37 4.85 -2.03
CA ASP A 218 -2.52 3.78 -1.03
C ASP A 218 -2.32 2.40 -1.65
N ILE A 219 -2.74 2.19 -2.91
CA ILE A 219 -2.82 0.85 -3.48
C ILE A 219 -1.77 0.56 -4.57
N HIS A 220 -1.37 1.54 -5.42
CA HIS A 220 -0.38 1.30 -6.47
C HIS A 220 0.94 0.74 -5.95
N PRO A 221 1.50 1.22 -4.81
CA PRO A 221 2.73 0.66 -4.25
C PRO A 221 2.60 -0.81 -3.83
N LEU A 222 1.41 -1.24 -3.45
CA LEU A 222 1.14 -2.57 -2.93
C LEU A 222 0.86 -3.60 -4.03
N ILE A 223 0.22 -3.21 -5.14
CA ILE A 223 -0.14 -4.13 -6.24
C ILE A 223 1.04 -4.97 -6.73
N PRO A 224 2.21 -4.41 -7.09
CA PRO A 224 3.33 -5.22 -7.58
C PRO A 224 3.91 -6.14 -6.50
N ILE A 225 3.89 -5.75 -5.24
CA ILE A 225 4.33 -6.59 -4.11
C ILE A 225 3.37 -7.76 -3.94
N ILE A 226 2.05 -7.50 -3.91
CA ILE A 226 1.00 -8.51 -3.79
C ILE A 226 1.11 -9.52 -4.94
N LYS A 227 1.19 -9.04 -6.18
CA LYS A 227 1.30 -9.89 -7.36
C LYS A 227 2.56 -10.76 -7.34
N ALA A 228 3.70 -10.17 -6.99
CA ALA A 228 4.96 -10.89 -6.90
C ALA A 228 4.99 -11.92 -5.76
N SER A 229 4.19 -11.71 -4.70
CA SER A 229 3.97 -12.67 -3.61
C SER A 229 2.91 -13.73 -3.93
N LYS A 230 2.34 -13.73 -5.16
CA LYS A 230 1.28 -14.63 -5.66
C LYS A 230 -0.12 -14.36 -5.09
N GLY A 231 -0.33 -13.20 -4.48
CA GLY A 231 -1.64 -12.70 -4.08
C GLY A 231 -2.47 -12.19 -5.27
N ILE A 232 -3.75 -12.00 -5.04
CA ILE A 232 -4.72 -11.53 -6.02
C ILE A 232 -5.32 -10.22 -5.52
N SER A 233 -5.45 -9.25 -6.41
CA SER A 233 -6.03 -7.94 -6.10
C SER A 233 -7.09 -7.55 -7.12
N SER A 234 -8.23 -7.05 -6.66
CA SER A 234 -9.26 -6.42 -7.46
C SER A 234 -10.00 -5.36 -6.65
N THR A 235 -10.84 -4.59 -7.33
CA THR A 235 -11.93 -3.88 -6.67
C THR A 235 -13.05 -4.86 -6.26
N TRP A 236 -14.01 -4.45 -5.43
CA TRP A 236 -15.13 -5.30 -5.02
C TRP A 236 -16.04 -5.71 -6.19
N ASP A 237 -16.11 -4.90 -7.25
CA ASP A 237 -16.80 -5.20 -8.51
C ASP A 237 -15.92 -5.95 -9.52
N ASN A 238 -14.82 -6.55 -9.04
CA ASN A 238 -13.88 -7.38 -9.80
C ASN A 238 -13.18 -6.66 -10.97
N LYS A 239 -13.00 -5.34 -10.88
CA LYS A 239 -12.17 -4.56 -11.79
C LYS A 239 -10.72 -4.51 -11.31
N ASN A 240 -9.85 -3.88 -12.08
CA ASN A 240 -8.44 -3.76 -11.73
C ASN A 240 -8.25 -2.90 -10.47
N ALA A 241 -7.56 -3.42 -9.47
CA ALA A 241 -7.29 -2.73 -8.19
C ALA A 241 -6.58 -1.37 -8.35
N LYS A 242 -5.88 -1.13 -9.46
CA LYS A 242 -5.25 0.19 -9.73
C LYS A 242 -6.24 1.35 -9.83
N LEU A 243 -7.51 1.08 -9.95
CA LEU A 243 -8.56 2.10 -9.94
C LEU A 243 -8.77 2.70 -8.54
N GLY A 244 -8.24 2.06 -7.50
CA GLY A 244 -8.47 2.45 -6.12
C GLY A 244 -9.90 2.14 -5.65
N GLY A 245 -10.42 2.91 -4.70
CA GLY A 245 -11.75 2.73 -4.14
C GLY A 245 -11.83 1.55 -3.17
N SER A 246 -12.89 0.76 -3.28
CA SER A 246 -13.08 -0.43 -2.44
C SER A 246 -12.34 -1.62 -3.03
N VAL A 247 -11.32 -2.11 -2.33
CA VAL A 247 -10.42 -3.17 -2.80
C VAL A 247 -10.52 -4.45 -1.99
N LEU A 248 -10.32 -5.57 -2.68
CA LEU A 248 -10.22 -6.92 -2.13
C LEU A 248 -8.88 -7.52 -2.53
N ILE A 249 -8.11 -7.94 -1.53
CA ILE A 249 -6.86 -8.68 -1.72
C ILE A 249 -6.99 -10.05 -1.08
N SER A 250 -6.54 -11.09 -1.75
CA SER A 250 -6.72 -12.48 -1.29
C SER A 250 -5.51 -13.35 -1.61
N ALA A 251 -5.29 -14.36 -0.78
CA ALA A 251 -4.19 -15.30 -0.92
C ALA A 251 -4.33 -16.25 -2.13
N ASN A 252 -5.57 -16.59 -2.55
CA ASN A 252 -5.81 -17.47 -3.69
C ASN A 252 -7.14 -17.21 -4.41
N LYS A 253 -7.29 -17.77 -5.62
CA LYS A 253 -8.46 -17.55 -6.50
C LYS A 253 -9.78 -18.04 -5.88
N LYS A 254 -9.76 -19.17 -5.16
CA LYS A 254 -10.98 -19.76 -4.56
C LYS A 254 -11.56 -18.81 -3.51
N ILE A 255 -10.70 -18.33 -2.60
CA ILE A 255 -11.08 -17.36 -1.58
C ILE A 255 -11.50 -16.04 -2.23
N HIS A 256 -10.74 -15.54 -3.20
CA HIS A 256 -11.04 -14.28 -3.87
C HIS A 256 -12.46 -14.29 -4.47
N LYS A 257 -12.79 -15.31 -5.26
CA LYS A 257 -14.14 -15.48 -5.85
C LYS A 257 -15.25 -15.51 -4.79
N LYS A 258 -15.02 -16.24 -3.68
CA LYS A 258 -16.01 -16.31 -2.59
C LYS A 258 -16.22 -14.96 -1.92
N PHE A 259 -15.15 -14.21 -1.67
CA PHE A 259 -15.23 -12.90 -1.03
C PHE A 259 -15.85 -11.84 -1.94
N LEU A 260 -15.62 -11.87 -3.26
CA LEU A 260 -16.35 -11.04 -4.21
C LEU A 260 -17.87 -11.28 -4.10
N THR A 261 -18.29 -12.54 -4.02
CA THR A 261 -19.72 -12.89 -3.83
C THR A 261 -20.28 -12.34 -2.51
N LEU A 262 -19.51 -12.39 -1.43
CA LEU A 262 -19.93 -11.89 -0.11
C LEU A 262 -20.02 -10.35 -0.06
N LEU A 263 -19.18 -9.65 -0.83
CA LEU A 263 -19.13 -8.18 -0.88
C LEU A 263 -20.11 -7.57 -1.89
N LYS A 264 -20.54 -8.34 -2.91
CA LYS A 264 -21.44 -7.88 -3.97
C LYS A 264 -22.69 -7.12 -3.48
N PRO A 265 -23.35 -7.51 -2.36
CA PRO A 265 -24.55 -6.79 -1.89
C PRO A 265 -24.28 -5.34 -1.40
N ALA A 266 -23.01 -4.97 -1.20
CA ALA A 266 -22.62 -3.62 -0.77
C ALA A 266 -22.21 -2.69 -1.93
N LEU A 267 -22.19 -3.17 -3.16
CA LEU A 267 -21.89 -2.38 -4.37
C LEU A 267 -22.95 -1.33 -4.69
#